data_f4558fea934e4b478752bf5ca98293a4
#
_entry.id   f4558fea934e4b478752bf5ca98293a4
#
_cell.length_a   1.000
_cell.length_b   1.000
_cell.length_c   1.000
_cell.angle_alpha   90.00
_cell.angle_beta   90.00
_cell.angle_gamma   90.00
#
_symmetry.space_group_name_H-M   'P 1'
#
loop_
_entity.id
_entity.type
_entity.pdbx_description
1 polymer ?
#
loop_
_entity_poly.entity_id
_entity_poly.type
_entity_poly.pdbx_seq_one_letter_code
_entity_poly.pdbx_strand_id
1 'polypeptide(L)'
;MLDGSEKRFDCRVLARAADRVVVLFVAPRAMQVHGVALPAGTVTFGHFWEGRPYNVYHWLRPADGAGIGVYANLASDTRLDGDTLVWLDLIVDVLILPGREPALLDEEEVPVDAPPSLLARLAHARTRLFDDLPGLLPELEAARTSLWPLAARHLAKDPTPPPTQEPT
;
A
#
# COMPACT_ATOMS: atom_id res chain seq x y z
N MET A 1 1.43 -0.73 -22.75
CA MET A 1 0.66 0.51 -22.59
C MET A 1 -0.04 0.36 -21.25
N LEU A 2 0.31 1.16 -20.24
CA LEU A 2 -0.50 1.24 -19.04
C LEU A 2 -1.90 1.58 -19.55
N ASP A 3 -2.92 0.80 -19.21
CA ASP A 3 -4.25 0.90 -19.84
C ASP A 3 -5.00 2.20 -19.51
N GLY A 4 -4.38 3.05 -18.67
CA GLY A 4 -4.94 4.33 -18.25
C GLY A 4 -6.18 4.16 -17.34
N SER A 5 -6.45 2.97 -16.84
CA SER A 5 -7.56 2.75 -15.92
C SER A 5 -7.31 3.51 -14.62
N GLU A 6 -8.31 4.26 -14.17
CA GLU A 6 -8.29 4.96 -12.89
C GLU A 6 -9.09 4.15 -11.87
N LYS A 7 -8.45 3.76 -10.77
CA LYS A 7 -9.14 3.15 -9.63
C LYS A 7 -9.26 4.18 -8.50
N ARG A 8 -10.44 4.30 -7.92
CA ARG A 8 -10.70 5.21 -6.79
C ARG A 8 -11.07 4.43 -5.55
N PHE A 9 -10.51 4.85 -4.43
CA PHE A 9 -10.78 4.26 -3.12
C PHE A 9 -11.04 5.38 -2.11
N ASP A 10 -12.16 5.29 -1.42
CA ASP A 10 -12.45 6.16 -0.29
C ASP A 10 -11.72 5.64 0.94
N CYS A 11 -10.79 6.43 1.46
CA CYS A 11 -9.97 6.07 2.59
C CYS A 11 -10.08 7.12 3.70
N ARG A 12 -9.89 6.70 4.93
CA ARG A 12 -9.86 7.61 6.08
C ARG A 12 -8.42 8.00 6.39
N VAL A 13 -8.12 9.28 6.45
CA VAL A 13 -6.80 9.77 6.83
C VAL A 13 -6.57 9.55 8.33
N LEU A 14 -5.48 8.85 8.68
CA LEU A 14 -5.02 8.65 10.05
C LEU A 14 -3.96 9.67 10.46
N ALA A 15 -3.07 10.00 9.55
CA ALA A 15 -2.00 10.98 9.78
C ALA A 15 -1.62 11.67 8.48
N ARG A 16 -1.22 12.93 8.56
CA ARG A 16 -0.75 13.71 7.40
C ARG A 16 0.42 14.61 7.82
N ALA A 17 1.44 14.68 6.98
CA ALA A 17 2.55 15.64 7.02
C ALA A 17 2.63 16.34 5.66
N ALA A 18 3.63 17.19 5.45
CA ALA A 18 3.75 17.95 4.22
C ALA A 18 3.92 17.08 2.96
N ASP A 19 4.68 15.99 3.09
CA ASP A 19 5.08 15.08 2.00
C ASP A 19 4.61 13.64 2.19
N ARG A 20 3.75 13.39 3.19
CA ARG A 20 3.33 12.05 3.59
C ARG A 20 1.91 12.01 4.08
N VAL A 21 1.19 10.95 3.74
CA VAL A 21 -0.10 10.60 4.33
C VAL A 21 -0.16 9.12 4.71
N VAL A 22 -0.85 8.84 5.81
CA VAL A 22 -1.22 7.47 6.20
C VAL A 22 -2.74 7.39 6.21
N VAL A 23 -3.28 6.44 5.45
CA VAL A 23 -4.72 6.21 5.34
C VAL A 23 -5.11 4.85 5.91
N LEU A 24 -6.37 4.78 6.37
CA LEU A 24 -7.01 3.58 6.85
C LEU A 24 -7.94 3.02 5.79
N PHE A 25 -7.77 1.76 5.47
CA PHE A 25 -8.73 0.95 4.73
C PHE A 25 -9.06 -0.32 5.52
N VAL A 26 -10.30 -0.78 5.46
CA VAL A 26 -10.76 -2.01 6.13
C VAL A 26 -11.35 -2.92 5.08
N ALA A 27 -10.84 -4.13 4.96
CA ALA A 27 -11.29 -5.11 3.98
C ALA A 27 -12.77 -5.50 4.22
N PRO A 28 -13.69 -5.21 3.29
CA PRO A 28 -15.11 -5.52 3.47
C PRO A 28 -15.43 -7.02 3.44
N ARG A 29 -14.55 -7.79 2.84
CA ARG A 29 -14.66 -9.24 2.68
C ARG A 29 -13.29 -9.90 2.77
N ALA A 30 -13.27 -11.20 3.00
CA ALA A 30 -12.05 -11.98 2.91
C ALA A 30 -11.52 -11.95 1.46
N MET A 31 -10.21 -11.83 1.33
CA MET A 31 -9.51 -11.82 0.03
C MET A 31 -8.20 -12.60 0.12
N GLN A 32 -7.67 -12.97 -1.03
CA GLN A 32 -6.30 -13.46 -1.15
C GLN A 32 -5.48 -12.51 -2.01
N VAL A 33 -4.27 -12.20 -1.56
CA VAL A 33 -3.32 -11.39 -2.31
C VAL A 33 -2.01 -12.19 -2.40
N HIS A 34 -1.66 -12.67 -3.58
CA HIS A 34 -0.47 -13.49 -3.84
C HIS A 34 -0.25 -14.63 -2.81
N GLY A 35 -1.33 -15.38 -2.54
CA GLY A 35 -1.31 -16.50 -1.60
C GLY A 35 -1.42 -16.12 -0.12
N VAL A 36 -1.44 -14.83 0.23
CA VAL A 36 -1.69 -14.36 1.59
C VAL A 36 -3.19 -14.24 1.83
N ALA A 37 -3.71 -14.97 2.80
CA ALA A 37 -5.11 -14.87 3.21
C ALA A 37 -5.31 -13.62 4.08
N LEU A 38 -6.18 -12.73 3.63
CA LEU A 38 -6.60 -11.53 4.35
C LEU A 38 -8.08 -11.70 4.72
N PRO A 39 -8.41 -12.02 5.98
CA PRO A 39 -9.79 -12.16 6.42
C PRO A 39 -10.58 -10.85 6.31
N ALA A 40 -11.90 -10.94 6.25
CA ALA A 40 -12.77 -9.77 6.35
C ALA A 40 -12.43 -8.98 7.63
N GLY A 41 -12.45 -7.66 7.53
CA GLY A 41 -12.02 -6.78 8.62
C GLY A 41 -10.51 -6.56 8.70
N THR A 42 -9.68 -7.20 7.86
CA THR A 42 -8.25 -6.87 7.78
C THR A 42 -8.07 -5.37 7.63
N VAL A 43 -7.27 -4.80 8.51
CA VAL A 43 -6.96 -3.37 8.52
C VAL A 43 -5.71 -3.13 7.68
N THR A 44 -5.78 -2.15 6.80
CA THR A 44 -4.64 -1.71 6.00
C THR A 44 -4.27 -0.28 6.38
N PHE A 45 -3.02 -0.07 6.76
CA PHE A 45 -2.44 1.27 6.77
C PHE A 45 -1.73 1.49 5.44
N GLY A 46 -2.33 2.33 4.60
CA GLY A 46 -1.72 2.76 3.34
C GLY A 46 -0.79 3.95 3.60
N HIS A 47 0.49 3.76 3.33
CA HIS A 47 1.51 4.79 3.49
C HIS A 47 1.92 5.33 2.12
N PHE A 48 1.83 6.63 1.95
CA PHE A 48 2.16 7.33 0.70
C PHE A 48 3.09 8.49 0.98
N TRP A 49 4.12 8.64 0.14
CA TRP A 49 5.12 9.71 0.21
C TRP A 49 5.33 10.32 -1.18
N GLU A 50 5.37 11.64 -1.27
CA GLU A 50 5.66 12.31 -2.56
C GLU A 50 7.10 12.07 -3.04
N GLY A 51 8.03 11.86 -2.11
CA GLY A 51 9.45 11.69 -2.43
C GLY A 51 9.94 10.25 -2.59
N ARG A 52 9.05 9.24 -2.45
CA ARG A 52 9.41 7.83 -2.60
C ARG A 52 8.78 7.24 -3.85
N PRO A 53 9.52 6.44 -4.65
CA PRO A 53 8.99 5.79 -5.84
C PRO A 53 8.25 4.49 -5.52
N TYR A 54 7.56 4.46 -4.42
CA TYR A 54 6.70 3.37 -3.97
C TYR A 54 5.69 3.89 -2.93
N ASN A 55 4.61 3.16 -2.78
CA ASN A 55 3.71 3.27 -1.63
C ASN A 55 3.54 1.90 -0.97
N VAL A 56 3.02 1.87 0.25
CA VAL A 56 3.05 0.66 1.07
C VAL A 56 1.72 0.42 1.73
N TYR A 57 1.24 -0.82 1.67
CA TYR A 57 0.06 -1.32 2.36
C TYR A 57 0.51 -2.26 3.48
N HIS A 58 0.44 -1.79 4.72
CA HIS A 58 0.74 -2.57 5.91
C HIS A 58 -0.54 -3.24 6.39
N TRP A 59 -0.64 -4.55 6.22
CA TRP A 59 -1.80 -5.35 6.62
C TRP A 59 -1.72 -5.75 8.08
N LEU A 60 -2.81 -5.50 8.82
CA LEU A 60 -2.88 -5.68 10.26
C LEU A 60 -4.10 -6.52 10.61
N ARG A 61 -3.96 -7.36 11.63
CA ARG A 61 -5.08 -8.12 12.18
C ARG A 61 -6.09 -7.20 12.86
N PRO A 62 -7.40 -7.38 12.61
CA PRO A 62 -8.43 -6.51 13.20
C PRO A 62 -8.52 -6.62 14.74
N ALA A 63 -8.14 -7.77 15.31
CA ALA A 63 -8.29 -8.04 16.74
C ALA A 63 -7.30 -7.25 17.60
N ASP A 64 -6.05 -7.10 17.16
CA ASP A 64 -4.96 -6.58 17.99
C ASP A 64 -3.97 -5.67 17.23
N GLY A 65 -4.20 -5.47 15.93
CA GLY A 65 -3.31 -4.67 15.10
C GLY A 65 -1.95 -5.30 14.82
N ALA A 66 -1.77 -6.59 15.09
CA ALA A 66 -0.51 -7.25 14.76
C ALA A 66 -0.32 -7.35 13.25
N GLY A 67 0.93 -7.17 12.77
CA GLY A 67 1.25 -7.21 11.35
C GLY A 67 1.00 -8.59 10.74
N ILE A 68 0.33 -8.63 9.60
CA ILE A 68 0.16 -9.82 8.75
C ILE A 68 1.27 -9.84 7.72
N GLY A 69 1.55 -8.69 7.11
CA GLY A 69 2.54 -8.51 6.08
C GLY A 69 2.53 -7.10 5.53
N VAL A 70 3.47 -6.83 4.66
CA VAL A 70 3.63 -5.55 3.97
C VAL A 70 3.62 -5.80 2.47
N TYR A 71 2.80 -5.04 1.76
CA TYR A 71 2.73 -5.05 0.31
C TYR A 71 3.16 -3.68 -0.20
N ALA A 72 4.23 -3.64 -0.95
CA ALA A 72 4.77 -2.41 -1.51
C ALA A 72 4.52 -2.36 -3.02
N ASN A 73 3.81 -1.36 -3.46
CA ASN A 73 3.57 -1.02 -4.85
C ASN A 73 4.73 -0.16 -5.36
N LEU A 74 5.45 -0.58 -6.39
CA LEU A 74 6.35 0.31 -7.09
C LEU A 74 5.52 1.36 -7.84
N ALA A 75 5.79 2.62 -7.59
CA ALA A 75 4.95 3.71 -8.05
C ALA A 75 5.80 4.92 -8.49
N SER A 76 5.21 5.81 -9.25
CA SER A 76 5.82 7.11 -9.55
C SER A 76 4.79 8.23 -9.44
N ASP A 77 5.29 9.46 -9.45
CA ASP A 77 4.46 10.66 -9.52
C ASP A 77 3.40 10.76 -8.40
N THR A 78 3.69 10.19 -7.22
CA THR A 78 2.82 10.32 -6.05
C THR A 78 2.65 11.79 -5.66
N ARG A 79 1.39 12.24 -5.57
CA ARG A 79 1.03 13.63 -5.23
C ARG A 79 -0.10 13.66 -4.20
N LEU A 80 0.04 14.58 -3.27
CA LEU A 80 -0.94 14.86 -2.22
C LEU A 80 -1.61 16.21 -2.53
N ASP A 81 -2.70 16.20 -3.29
CA ASP A 81 -3.41 17.41 -3.68
C ASP A 81 -4.73 17.55 -2.91
N GLY A 82 -4.76 18.42 -1.91
CA GLY A 82 -5.92 18.59 -1.04
C GLY A 82 -6.33 17.27 -0.39
N ASP A 83 -7.55 16.82 -0.66
CA ASP A 83 -8.10 15.54 -0.18
C ASP A 83 -7.92 14.40 -1.18
N THR A 84 -7.15 14.63 -2.23
CA THR A 84 -6.88 13.65 -3.29
C THR A 84 -5.44 13.19 -3.22
N LEU A 85 -5.27 11.87 -3.32
CA LEU A 85 -3.98 11.20 -3.43
C LEU A 85 -3.93 10.51 -4.78
N VAL A 86 -2.91 10.81 -5.58
CA VAL A 86 -2.72 10.25 -6.92
C VAL A 86 -1.33 9.67 -7.05
N TRP A 87 -1.20 8.52 -7.70
CA TRP A 87 0.08 7.92 -8.05
C TRP A 87 -0.05 7.16 -9.37
N LEU A 88 1.06 6.92 -10.04
CA LEU A 88 1.16 6.04 -11.18
C LEU A 88 1.72 4.70 -10.73
N ASP A 89 0.96 3.64 -10.92
CA ASP A 89 1.36 2.25 -10.70
C ASP A 89 2.39 1.83 -11.75
N LEU A 90 3.47 1.16 -11.32
CA LEU A 90 4.53 0.68 -12.20
C LEU A 90 4.46 -0.84 -12.43
N ILE A 91 3.31 -1.48 -12.14
CA ILE A 91 3.02 -2.90 -12.40
C ILE A 91 3.66 -3.85 -11.39
N VAL A 92 4.94 -3.66 -11.08
CA VAL A 92 5.69 -4.60 -10.22
C VAL A 92 5.50 -4.23 -8.76
N ASP A 93 5.24 -5.26 -7.96
CA ASP A 93 5.00 -5.14 -6.52
C ASP A 93 6.03 -5.95 -5.72
N VAL A 94 6.09 -5.70 -4.42
CA VAL A 94 6.96 -6.44 -3.50
C VAL A 94 6.16 -6.88 -2.27
N LEU A 95 6.14 -8.18 -2.03
CA LEU A 95 5.51 -8.77 -0.84
C LEU A 95 6.58 -9.06 0.22
N ILE A 96 6.36 -8.55 1.43
CA ILE A 96 7.25 -8.71 2.57
C ILE A 96 6.46 -9.38 3.69
N LEU A 97 6.82 -10.61 4.02
CA LEU A 97 6.18 -11.39 5.08
C LEU A 97 7.14 -11.60 6.25
N PRO A 98 6.63 -11.67 7.49
CA PRO A 98 7.46 -11.93 8.65
C PRO A 98 8.31 -13.21 8.48
N GLY A 99 9.62 -13.10 8.68
CA GLY A 99 10.56 -14.22 8.62
C GLY A 99 10.80 -14.77 7.21
N ARG A 100 10.42 -14.05 6.16
CA ARG A 100 10.70 -14.43 4.77
C ARG A 100 11.46 -13.33 4.04
N GLU A 101 12.23 -13.71 3.02
CA GLU A 101 12.82 -12.75 2.09
C GLU A 101 11.71 -12.03 1.31
N PRO A 102 11.89 -10.73 0.99
CA PRO A 102 10.97 -10.00 0.12
C PRO A 102 10.84 -10.67 -1.25
N ALA A 103 9.61 -10.84 -1.72
CA ALA A 103 9.31 -11.44 -3.02
C ALA A 103 8.83 -10.37 -4.00
N LEU A 104 9.45 -10.34 -5.19
CA LEU A 104 8.97 -9.55 -6.33
C LEU A 104 7.77 -10.27 -6.94
N LEU A 105 6.78 -9.50 -7.35
CA LEU A 105 5.52 -9.94 -7.91
C LEU A 105 5.27 -9.25 -9.24
N ASP A 106 4.55 -9.93 -10.12
CA ASP A 106 4.01 -9.38 -11.38
C ASP A 106 5.09 -8.88 -12.38
N GLU A 107 6.35 -9.31 -12.22
CA GLU A 107 7.43 -8.98 -13.19
C GLU A 107 7.09 -9.46 -14.61
N GLU A 108 6.33 -10.55 -14.73
CA GLU A 108 5.84 -11.11 -15.99
C GLU A 108 4.76 -10.26 -16.66
N GLU A 109 4.11 -9.36 -15.93
CA GLU A 109 3.12 -8.44 -16.48
C GLU A 109 3.76 -7.22 -17.17
N VAL A 110 5.06 -7.00 -16.96
CA VAL A 110 5.78 -5.93 -17.65
C VAL A 110 5.86 -6.27 -19.15
N PRO A 111 5.31 -5.41 -20.05
CA PRO A 111 5.34 -5.70 -21.49
C PRO A 111 6.75 -5.91 -22.02
N VAL A 112 6.92 -6.91 -22.89
CA VAL A 112 8.24 -7.21 -23.51
C VAL A 112 8.79 -6.02 -24.31
N ASP A 113 7.89 -5.21 -24.86
CA ASP A 113 8.19 -3.98 -25.61
C ASP A 113 8.03 -2.71 -24.75
N ALA A 114 8.10 -2.85 -23.42
CA ALA A 114 8.00 -1.72 -22.50
C ALA A 114 9.00 -0.61 -22.85
N PRO A 115 8.57 0.66 -22.88
CA PRO A 115 9.46 1.75 -23.22
C PRO A 115 10.63 1.87 -22.22
N PRO A 116 11.83 2.24 -22.70
CA PRO A 116 13.02 2.38 -21.83
C PRO A 116 12.80 3.28 -20.59
N SER A 117 11.93 4.27 -20.71
CA SER A 117 11.57 5.16 -19.60
C SER A 117 10.81 4.43 -18.49
N LEU A 118 9.92 3.48 -18.83
CA LEU A 118 9.23 2.66 -17.83
C LEU A 118 10.21 1.71 -17.14
N LEU A 119 11.06 1.03 -17.93
CA LEU A 119 12.06 0.12 -17.38
C LEU A 119 13.05 0.83 -16.43
N ALA A 120 13.46 2.06 -16.78
CA ALA A 120 14.32 2.88 -15.93
C ALA A 120 13.62 3.28 -14.62
N ARG A 121 12.35 3.65 -14.67
CA ARG A 121 11.54 3.97 -13.46
C ARG A 121 11.38 2.74 -12.57
N LEU A 122 11.06 1.58 -13.14
CA LEU A 122 10.96 0.31 -12.42
C LEU A 122 12.27 -0.05 -11.72
N ALA A 123 13.39 -0.01 -12.45
CA ALA A 123 14.71 -0.29 -11.88
C ALA A 123 15.06 0.66 -10.74
N HIS A 124 14.79 1.96 -10.91
CA HIS A 124 14.98 2.96 -9.86
C HIS A 124 14.10 2.69 -8.63
N ALA A 125 12.81 2.46 -8.85
CA ALA A 125 11.85 2.24 -7.76
C ALA A 125 12.20 0.96 -6.97
N ARG A 126 12.54 -0.12 -7.68
CA ARG A 126 12.99 -1.37 -7.07
C ARG A 126 14.23 -1.16 -6.21
N THR A 127 15.30 -0.58 -6.77
CA THR A 127 16.54 -0.32 -6.03
C THR A 127 16.26 0.51 -4.80
N ARG A 128 15.50 1.59 -4.96
CA ARG A 128 15.19 2.51 -3.87
C ARG A 128 14.38 1.83 -2.75
N LEU A 129 13.39 0.99 -3.09
CA LEU A 129 12.63 0.25 -2.09
C LEU A 129 13.53 -0.71 -1.29
N PHE A 130 14.36 -1.50 -1.98
CA PHE A 130 15.23 -2.46 -1.29
C PHE A 130 16.29 -1.78 -0.42
N ASP A 131 16.84 -0.66 -0.85
CA ASP A 131 17.77 0.16 -0.05
C ASP A 131 17.09 0.75 1.20
N ASP A 132 15.82 1.13 1.08
CA ASP A 132 15.05 1.72 2.16
C ASP A 132 14.53 0.68 3.18
N LEU A 133 14.37 -0.61 2.82
CA LEU A 133 13.74 -1.63 3.68
C LEU A 133 14.26 -1.67 5.12
N PRO A 134 15.59 -1.58 5.40
CA PRO A 134 16.10 -1.61 6.77
C PRO A 134 15.57 -0.47 7.65
N GLY A 135 15.29 0.71 7.07
CA GLY A 135 14.68 1.85 7.76
C GLY A 135 13.17 1.87 7.67
N LEU A 136 12.61 1.41 6.55
CA LEU A 136 11.18 1.41 6.28
C LEU A 136 10.40 0.50 7.22
N LEU A 137 10.85 -0.74 7.44
CA LEU A 137 10.12 -1.68 8.29
C LEU A 137 9.98 -1.18 9.74
N PRO A 138 11.02 -0.67 10.42
CA PRO A 138 10.87 -0.01 11.70
C PRO A 138 9.96 1.23 11.66
N GLU A 139 9.99 2.03 10.58
CA GLU A 139 9.10 3.19 10.39
C GLU A 139 7.63 2.76 10.35
N LEU A 140 7.29 1.70 9.61
CA LEU A 140 5.94 1.15 9.53
C LEU A 140 5.47 0.63 10.89
N GLU A 141 6.33 -0.05 11.62
CA GLU A 141 6.01 -0.59 12.95
C GLU A 141 5.80 0.53 13.99
N ALA A 142 6.60 1.58 13.95
CA ALA A 142 6.41 2.76 14.78
C ALA A 142 5.08 3.47 14.45
N ALA A 143 4.76 3.61 13.16
CA ALA A 143 3.48 4.16 12.72
C ALA A 143 2.30 3.29 13.17
N ARG A 144 2.41 1.95 13.04
CA ARG A 144 1.42 1.01 13.54
C ARG A 144 1.16 1.23 15.04
N THR A 145 2.20 1.23 15.82
CA THR A 145 2.09 1.40 17.28
C THR A 145 1.43 2.73 17.66
N SER A 146 1.81 3.80 16.97
CA SER A 146 1.29 5.15 17.23
C SER A 146 -0.16 5.33 16.77
N LEU A 147 -0.53 4.79 15.60
CA LEU A 147 -1.82 5.05 14.95
C LEU A 147 -2.88 4.00 15.26
N TRP A 148 -2.49 2.81 15.74
CA TRP A 148 -3.45 1.74 16.05
C TRP A 148 -4.56 2.16 17.03
N PRO A 149 -4.31 2.90 18.14
CA PRO A 149 -5.38 3.34 19.03
C PRO A 149 -6.41 4.23 18.34
N LEU A 150 -6.00 5.02 17.34
CA LEU A 150 -6.92 5.84 16.55
C LEU A 150 -7.73 4.97 15.58
N ALA A 151 -7.07 4.04 14.88
CA ALA A 151 -7.73 3.10 13.97
C ALA A 151 -8.76 2.24 14.71
N ALA A 152 -8.40 1.67 15.86
CA ALA A 152 -9.30 0.86 16.70
C ALA A 152 -10.57 1.63 17.12
N ARG A 153 -10.44 2.92 17.43
CA ARG A 153 -11.61 3.78 17.72
C ARG A 153 -12.51 3.97 16.51
N HIS A 154 -11.94 4.05 15.30
CA HIS A 154 -12.74 4.13 14.07
C HIS A 154 -13.45 2.82 13.78
N LEU A 155 -12.78 1.68 13.95
CA LEU A 155 -13.39 0.35 13.79
C LEU A 155 -14.57 0.13 14.74
N ALA A 156 -14.45 0.62 15.98
CA ALA A 156 -15.52 0.49 16.99
C ALA A 156 -16.74 1.39 16.70
N LYS A 157 -16.55 2.51 15.99
CA LYS A 157 -17.64 3.46 15.68
C LYS A 157 -18.36 3.13 14.40
N ASP A 158 -17.67 2.54 13.44
CA ASP A 158 -18.20 2.23 12.11
C ASP A 158 -17.78 0.80 11.73
N PRO A 159 -18.49 -0.20 12.24
CA PRO A 159 -18.16 -1.60 11.98
C PRO A 159 -18.46 -2.04 10.55
N THR A 160 -19.13 -1.18 9.76
CA THR A 160 -19.45 -1.48 8.35
C THR A 160 -18.37 -0.86 7.46
N PRO A 161 -17.63 -1.65 6.68
CA PRO A 161 -16.69 -1.11 5.71
C PRO A 161 -17.43 -0.29 4.65
N PRO A 162 -16.84 0.79 4.11
CA PRO A 162 -17.43 1.52 3.01
C PRO A 162 -17.66 0.61 1.81
N PRO A 163 -18.76 0.80 1.06
CA PRO A 163 -19.04 -0.03 -0.11
C PRO A 163 -17.89 0.11 -1.13
N THR A 164 -17.30 -1.01 -1.47
CA THR A 164 -16.33 -1.07 -2.58
C THR A 164 -17.10 -0.81 -3.86
N GLN A 165 -16.84 0.32 -4.54
CA GLN A 165 -17.33 0.50 -5.90
C GLN A 165 -16.61 -0.54 -6.77
N GLU A 166 -17.37 -1.50 -7.30
CA GLU A 166 -16.85 -2.40 -8.33
C GLU A 166 -16.52 -1.56 -9.57
N PRO A 167 -15.37 -1.79 -10.22
CA PRO A 167 -15.10 -1.18 -11.51
C PRO A 167 -16.13 -1.73 -12.50
N THR A 168 -16.90 -0.84 -13.10
CA THR A 168 -17.72 -1.12 -14.30
C THR A 168 -16.85 -1.18 -15.53
#